data_fb0ed100900764407565b9fc925b3178
#
_entry.id   fb0ed100900764407565b9fc925b3178
#
_cell.length_a   1.000
_cell.length_b   1.000
_cell.length_c   1.000
_cell.angle_alpha   90.00
_cell.angle_beta   90.00
_cell.angle_gamma   90.00
#
_symmetry.space_group_name_H-M   'P 1'
#
loop_
_entity.id
_entity.type
_entity.pdbx_description
1 polymer ?
#
loop_
_entity_poly.entity_id
_entity_poly.type
_entity_poly.pdbx_seq_one_letter_code
_entity_poly.pdbx_strand_id
1 'polypeptide(L)'
;MLARYRYLATPLALVAAVILVYMENPWFFPKAGTTENLVATVAFWVLTVVVLVLMFEDRKSPGAEVVDVEGPAFTRYLFSNTRAGLFWLPIRIFLGFEFAVAGWHKLTGTGWIDGGGALLGYWQNAVKVPAAGQGSPPITFDWYRSFLQLLIDNHAQGWFGWLIALGELAVGVGLLLGVLVGIAAFFGVVMNMSYLLAGTTSVNPVMFALAIGLILGWKVAGYYGVDRYLLPRLGVPWRAKVVIPARS
;
A
#
# COMPACT_ATOMS: atom_id res chain seq x y z
N MET A 1 3.98 15.12 27.40
CA MET A 1 5.11 16.03 27.08
C MET A 1 5.09 16.49 25.62
N LEU A 2 4.81 15.65 24.65
CA LEU A 2 4.82 15.97 23.21
C LEU A 2 3.65 16.85 22.74
N ALA A 3 2.48 16.81 23.41
CA ALA A 3 1.32 17.65 23.07
C ALA A 3 1.64 19.16 23.01
N ARG A 4 2.67 19.61 23.70
CA ARG A 4 3.14 21.01 23.68
C ARG A 4 3.70 21.43 22.32
N TYR A 5 4.13 20.48 21.49
CA TYR A 5 4.79 20.73 20.21
C TYR A 5 3.89 20.44 18.98
N ARG A 6 2.59 20.20 19.21
CA ARG A 6 1.63 19.88 18.12
C ARG A 6 1.59 20.91 17.00
N TYR A 7 1.73 22.21 17.35
CA TYR A 7 1.75 23.30 16.39
C TYR A 7 2.94 23.24 15.42
N LEU A 8 3.97 22.44 15.74
CA LEU A 8 5.11 22.22 14.85
C LEU A 8 4.81 21.17 13.76
N ALA A 9 3.76 20.37 13.89
CA ALA A 9 3.45 19.32 12.91
C ALA A 9 3.21 19.89 11.50
N THR A 10 2.43 20.99 11.39
CA THR A 10 2.17 21.64 10.10
C THR A 10 3.43 22.19 9.44
N PRO A 11 4.27 23.04 10.09
CA PRO A 11 5.49 23.53 9.44
C PRO A 11 6.47 22.40 9.11
N LEU A 12 6.59 21.37 9.96
CA LEU A 12 7.44 20.22 9.67
C LEU A 12 6.94 19.41 8.48
N ALA A 13 5.62 19.23 8.34
CA ALA A 13 5.02 18.57 7.17
C ALA A 13 5.29 19.37 5.89
N LEU A 14 5.19 20.70 5.93
CA LEU A 14 5.53 21.55 4.79
C LEU A 14 7.01 21.44 4.42
N VAL A 15 7.91 21.40 5.39
CA VAL A 15 9.35 21.21 5.13
C VAL A 15 9.59 19.83 4.50
N ALA A 16 8.96 18.78 5.02
CA ALA A 16 9.06 17.43 4.43
C ALA A 16 8.54 17.40 2.99
N ALA A 17 7.40 18.07 2.71
CA ALA A 17 6.86 18.18 1.35
C ALA A 17 7.80 18.93 0.41
N VAL A 18 8.44 20.02 0.85
CA VAL A 18 9.44 20.76 0.06
C VAL A 18 10.65 19.87 -0.25
N ILE A 19 11.14 19.12 0.74
CA ILE A 19 12.24 18.16 0.54
C ILE A 19 11.84 17.11 -0.49
N LEU A 20 10.63 16.55 -0.39
CA LEU A 20 10.13 15.56 -1.34
C LEU A 20 10.07 16.12 -2.77
N VAL A 21 9.49 17.32 -2.96
CA VAL A 21 9.44 17.99 -4.27
C VAL A 21 10.86 18.23 -4.82
N TYR A 22 11.78 18.64 -3.96
CA TYR A 22 13.17 18.83 -4.33
C TYR A 22 13.83 17.50 -4.76
N MET A 23 13.61 16.42 -4.03
CA MET A 23 14.14 15.10 -4.35
C MET A 23 13.59 14.51 -5.66
N GLU A 24 12.31 14.75 -5.96
CA GLU A 24 11.64 14.23 -7.16
C GLU A 24 11.88 15.10 -8.41
N ASN A 25 12.51 16.27 -8.25
CA ASN A 25 12.76 17.17 -9.37
C ASN A 25 14.21 17.03 -9.88
N PRO A 26 14.40 16.43 -11.08
CA PRO A 26 15.74 16.17 -11.63
C PRO A 26 16.55 17.44 -11.93
N TRP A 27 15.90 18.62 -11.96
CA TRP A 27 16.57 19.92 -12.19
C TRP A 27 17.29 20.44 -10.93
N PHE A 28 16.82 20.07 -9.76
CA PHE A 28 17.34 20.58 -8.49
C PHE A 28 18.09 19.55 -7.68
N PHE A 29 17.81 18.24 -7.92
CA PHE A 29 18.37 17.20 -7.08
C PHE A 29 19.73 16.70 -7.60
N PRO A 30 20.74 16.57 -6.74
CA PRO A 30 22.03 16.01 -7.13
C PRO A 30 21.88 14.57 -7.63
N LYS A 31 22.79 14.13 -8.48
CA LYS A 31 22.80 12.76 -9.02
C LYS A 31 22.75 11.74 -7.88
N ALA A 32 22.03 10.64 -8.12
CA ALA A 32 21.95 9.52 -7.19
C ALA A 32 23.35 9.08 -6.68
N GLY A 33 23.38 8.72 -5.40
CA GLY A 33 24.64 8.29 -4.74
C GLY A 33 25.50 9.41 -4.14
N THR A 34 25.09 10.68 -4.24
CA THR A 34 25.78 11.77 -3.53
C THR A 34 25.40 11.78 -2.05
N THR A 35 26.29 12.31 -1.19
CA THR A 35 26.02 12.49 0.25
C THR A 35 24.81 13.39 0.48
N GLU A 36 24.61 14.41 -0.36
CA GLU A 36 23.48 15.34 -0.30
C GLU A 36 22.14 14.62 -0.54
N ASN A 37 22.11 13.68 -1.50
CA ASN A 37 20.95 12.84 -1.78
C ASN A 37 20.60 11.96 -0.58
N LEU A 38 21.59 11.32 0.04
CA LEU A 38 21.38 10.51 1.25
C LEU A 38 20.85 11.36 2.40
N VAL A 39 21.45 12.54 2.65
CA VAL A 39 21.02 13.45 3.69
C VAL A 39 19.58 13.92 3.48
N ALA A 40 19.21 14.32 2.27
CA ALA A 40 17.84 14.72 1.96
C ALA A 40 16.83 13.57 2.18
N THR A 41 17.17 12.37 1.73
CA THR A 41 16.33 11.17 1.94
C THR A 41 16.13 10.87 3.43
N VAL A 42 17.21 10.85 4.21
CA VAL A 42 17.13 10.63 5.66
C VAL A 42 16.32 11.73 6.33
N ALA A 43 16.56 13.00 5.99
CA ALA A 43 15.83 14.14 6.54
C ALA A 43 14.33 14.04 6.25
N PHE A 44 13.93 13.69 5.02
CA PHE A 44 12.53 13.49 4.67
C PHE A 44 11.86 12.44 5.54
N TRP A 45 12.46 11.25 5.68
CA TRP A 45 11.87 10.17 6.46
C TRP A 45 11.83 10.49 7.97
N VAL A 46 12.86 11.12 8.51
CA VAL A 46 12.89 11.56 9.92
C VAL A 46 11.78 12.58 10.17
N LEU A 47 11.63 13.59 9.32
CA LEU A 47 10.56 14.58 9.43
C LEU A 47 9.18 13.93 9.31
N THR A 48 8.99 13.01 8.38
CA THR A 48 7.73 12.28 8.22
C THR A 48 7.36 11.52 9.49
N VAL A 49 8.30 10.78 10.08
CA VAL A 49 8.06 10.06 11.34
C VAL A 49 7.73 11.03 12.48
N VAL A 50 8.48 12.13 12.60
CA VAL A 50 8.22 13.16 13.64
C VAL A 50 6.83 13.76 13.47
N VAL A 51 6.41 14.11 12.25
CA VAL A 51 5.05 14.63 11.98
C VAL A 51 4.00 13.63 12.39
N LEU A 52 4.14 12.35 11.99
CA LEU A 52 3.21 11.30 12.36
C LEU A 52 3.10 11.14 13.88
N VAL A 53 4.22 11.12 14.59
CA VAL A 53 4.23 11.02 16.07
C VAL A 53 3.51 12.22 16.70
N LEU A 54 3.77 13.44 16.23
CA LEU A 54 3.11 14.63 16.74
C LEU A 54 1.60 14.61 16.49
N MET A 55 1.15 14.16 15.32
CA MET A 55 -0.26 14.01 14.99
C MET A 55 -0.96 12.95 15.86
N PHE A 56 -0.30 11.81 16.12
CA PHE A 56 -0.85 10.77 17.00
C PHE A 56 -0.94 11.21 18.45
N GLU A 57 0.04 11.97 18.95
CA GLU A 57 0.02 12.53 20.30
C GLU A 57 -1.03 13.64 20.45
N ASP A 58 -1.24 14.48 19.42
CA ASP A 58 -2.27 15.52 19.44
C ASP A 58 -3.68 14.92 19.56
N ARG A 59 -3.92 13.77 18.93
CA ARG A 59 -5.19 13.03 19.03
C ARG A 59 -5.59 12.67 20.47
N LYS A 60 -4.60 12.54 21.37
CA LYS A 60 -4.81 12.20 22.78
C LYS A 60 -4.92 13.43 23.69
N SER A 61 -4.75 14.64 23.14
CA SER A 61 -4.74 15.86 23.94
C SER A 61 -6.14 16.27 24.38
N PRO A 62 -6.43 16.40 25.69
CA PRO A 62 -7.72 16.91 26.15
C PRO A 62 -7.87 18.38 25.70
N GLY A 63 -9.01 18.70 25.08
CA GLY A 63 -9.34 20.07 24.67
C GLY A 63 -8.83 20.51 23.31
N ALA A 64 -8.27 19.60 22.49
CA ALA A 64 -8.12 19.85 21.07
C ALA A 64 -9.51 19.89 20.45
N GLU A 65 -9.91 21.00 19.84
CA GLU A 65 -11.14 21.10 19.06
C GLU A 65 -10.97 20.28 17.80
N VAL A 66 -11.32 18.98 17.89
CA VAL A 66 -11.30 18.08 16.75
C VAL A 66 -12.63 18.24 16.04
N VAL A 67 -12.62 18.93 14.90
CA VAL A 67 -13.79 19.03 14.03
C VAL A 67 -13.83 17.80 13.15
N ASP A 68 -14.74 16.86 13.43
CA ASP A 68 -15.03 15.75 12.53
C ASP A 68 -15.80 16.28 11.31
N VAL A 69 -15.16 16.26 10.15
CA VAL A 69 -15.80 16.64 8.89
C VAL A 69 -16.62 15.46 8.39
N GLU A 70 -17.95 15.62 8.38
CA GLU A 70 -18.83 14.63 7.76
C GLU A 70 -18.61 14.56 6.24
N GLY A 71 -18.28 13.38 5.74
CA GLY A 71 -18.16 13.14 4.30
C GLY A 71 -19.53 13.17 3.60
N PRO A 72 -19.55 13.37 2.25
CA PRO A 72 -20.77 13.29 1.46
C PRO A 72 -21.55 12.01 1.72
N ALA A 73 -22.89 12.06 1.61
CA ALA A 73 -23.77 10.92 1.88
C ALA A 73 -23.40 9.67 1.06
N PHE A 74 -22.96 9.86 -0.18
CA PHE A 74 -22.49 8.78 -1.07
C PHE A 74 -21.25 8.07 -0.52
N THR A 75 -20.24 8.82 -0.07
CA THR A 75 -19.00 8.23 0.47
C THR A 75 -19.27 7.49 1.78
N ARG A 76 -20.11 8.05 2.66
CA ARG A 76 -20.55 7.36 3.87
C ARG A 76 -21.31 6.07 3.55
N TYR A 77 -22.19 6.08 2.55
CA TYR A 77 -22.88 4.87 2.10
C TYR A 77 -21.86 3.84 1.59
N LEU A 78 -20.96 4.24 0.71
CA LEU A 78 -20.02 3.33 0.05
C LEU A 78 -19.03 2.66 1.02
N PHE A 79 -18.56 3.40 2.02
CA PHE A 79 -17.50 2.93 2.95
C PHE A 79 -17.99 2.53 4.35
N SER A 80 -19.25 2.76 4.67
CA SER A 80 -19.76 2.51 6.02
C SER A 80 -21.12 1.79 6.07
N ASN A 81 -21.75 1.50 4.92
CA ASN A 81 -23.01 0.77 4.86
C ASN A 81 -22.79 -0.66 4.38
N THR A 82 -23.28 -1.64 5.12
CA THR A 82 -23.10 -3.07 4.78
C THR A 82 -23.73 -3.47 3.43
N ARG A 83 -24.78 -2.75 2.97
CA ARG A 83 -25.35 -2.97 1.63
C ARG A 83 -24.36 -2.62 0.51
N ALA A 84 -23.46 -1.67 0.75
CA ALA A 84 -22.41 -1.33 -0.21
C ALA A 84 -21.38 -2.46 -0.38
N GLY A 85 -21.38 -3.47 0.47
CA GLY A 85 -20.61 -4.69 0.27
C GLY A 85 -20.90 -5.37 -1.08
N LEU A 86 -22.10 -5.21 -1.64
CA LEU A 86 -22.42 -5.70 -2.99
C LEU A 86 -21.67 -4.97 -4.10
N PHE A 87 -21.39 -3.67 -3.92
CA PHE A 87 -20.54 -2.91 -4.83
C PHE A 87 -19.08 -3.41 -4.77
N TRP A 88 -18.59 -3.69 -3.57
CA TRP A 88 -17.22 -4.15 -3.35
C TRP A 88 -17.00 -5.61 -3.73
N LEU A 89 -18.05 -6.42 -3.77
CA LEU A 89 -17.94 -7.85 -4.03
C LEU A 89 -17.28 -8.17 -5.39
N PRO A 90 -17.74 -7.65 -6.55
CA PRO A 90 -17.09 -7.93 -7.83
C PRO A 90 -15.63 -7.44 -7.89
N ILE A 91 -15.33 -6.28 -7.30
CA ILE A 91 -13.96 -5.75 -7.23
C ILE A 91 -13.07 -6.71 -6.43
N ARG A 92 -13.55 -7.17 -5.29
CA ARG A 92 -12.84 -8.12 -4.44
C ARG A 92 -12.60 -9.46 -5.13
N ILE A 93 -13.62 -10.00 -5.82
CA ILE A 93 -13.51 -11.26 -6.57
C ILE A 93 -12.49 -11.11 -7.70
N PHE A 94 -12.56 -10.02 -8.46
CA PHE A 94 -11.60 -9.74 -9.53
C PHE A 94 -10.16 -9.70 -9.01
N LEU A 95 -9.89 -8.86 -8.03
CA LEU A 95 -8.55 -8.75 -7.44
C LEU A 95 -8.09 -10.06 -6.81
N GLY A 96 -8.99 -10.73 -6.09
CA GLY A 96 -8.69 -12.01 -5.45
C GLY A 96 -8.33 -13.09 -6.46
N PHE A 97 -9.02 -13.14 -7.60
CA PHE A 97 -8.73 -14.07 -8.67
C PHE A 97 -7.36 -13.81 -9.32
N GLU A 98 -7.08 -12.54 -9.67
CA GLU A 98 -5.79 -12.16 -10.27
C GLU A 98 -4.61 -12.51 -9.36
N PHE A 99 -4.69 -12.18 -8.07
CA PHE A 99 -3.64 -12.54 -7.11
C PHE A 99 -3.54 -14.05 -6.89
N ALA A 100 -4.65 -14.76 -6.78
CA ALA A 100 -4.63 -16.22 -6.58
C ALA A 100 -4.00 -16.95 -7.77
N VAL A 101 -4.36 -16.55 -8.99
CA VAL A 101 -3.78 -17.12 -10.23
C VAL A 101 -2.29 -16.79 -10.33
N ALA A 102 -1.90 -15.53 -10.05
CA ALA A 102 -0.50 -15.13 -10.08
C ALA A 102 0.35 -15.92 -9.07
N GLY A 103 -0.13 -16.04 -7.82
CA GLY A 103 0.54 -16.81 -6.78
C GLY A 103 0.59 -18.31 -7.11
N TRP A 104 -0.51 -18.87 -7.62
CA TRP A 104 -0.57 -20.27 -8.04
C TRP A 104 0.43 -20.58 -9.15
N HIS A 105 0.50 -19.75 -10.18
CA HIS A 105 1.46 -19.92 -11.27
C HIS A 105 2.91 -19.87 -10.79
N LYS A 106 3.22 -19.02 -9.78
CA LYS A 106 4.56 -18.96 -9.19
C LYS A 106 4.88 -20.17 -8.32
N LEU A 107 3.88 -20.77 -7.67
CA LEU A 107 4.05 -21.97 -6.85
C LEU A 107 4.21 -23.24 -7.69
N THR A 108 3.56 -23.29 -8.86
CA THR A 108 3.55 -24.49 -9.72
C THR A 108 4.50 -24.37 -10.93
N GLY A 109 4.90 -23.14 -11.26
CA GLY A 109 5.83 -22.86 -12.34
C GLY A 109 7.29 -22.97 -11.91
N THR A 110 8.18 -23.09 -12.90
CA THR A 110 9.63 -23.16 -12.67
C THR A 110 10.25 -21.80 -12.45
N GLY A 111 11.32 -21.74 -11.65
CA GLY A 111 12.16 -20.56 -11.49
C GLY A 111 11.69 -19.58 -10.42
N TRP A 112 10.62 -19.87 -9.69
CA TRP A 112 10.16 -19.03 -8.57
C TRP A 112 10.53 -19.62 -7.21
N ILE A 113 10.06 -20.83 -6.93
CA ILE A 113 10.27 -21.50 -5.64
C ILE A 113 11.41 -22.50 -5.68
N ASP A 114 11.87 -22.88 -6.84
CA ASP A 114 12.99 -23.82 -7.13
C ASP A 114 14.33 -23.07 -7.34
N GLY A 115 14.64 -22.15 -6.42
CA GLY A 115 15.88 -21.37 -6.45
C GLY A 115 15.73 -19.92 -6.89
N GLY A 116 14.54 -19.49 -7.33
CA GLY A 116 14.24 -18.09 -7.61
C GLY A 116 14.85 -17.51 -8.89
N GLY A 117 15.25 -18.37 -9.85
CA GLY A 117 15.92 -17.93 -11.08
C GLY A 117 15.08 -16.95 -11.92
N ALA A 118 13.77 -17.17 -12.02
CA ALA A 118 12.86 -16.26 -12.72
C ALA A 118 12.77 -14.89 -12.03
N LEU A 119 12.72 -14.87 -10.70
CA LEU A 119 12.73 -13.64 -9.92
C LEU A 119 14.06 -12.90 -10.05
N LEU A 120 15.19 -13.63 -10.02
CA LEU A 120 16.50 -13.04 -10.23
C LEU A 120 16.58 -12.37 -11.61
N GLY A 121 16.15 -13.07 -12.66
CA GLY A 121 16.09 -12.52 -14.02
C GLY A 121 15.22 -11.28 -14.13
N TYR A 122 14.07 -11.27 -13.44
CA TYR A 122 13.20 -10.11 -13.34
C TYR A 122 13.90 -8.91 -12.68
N TRP A 123 14.53 -9.11 -11.53
CA TRP A 123 15.27 -8.04 -10.84
C TRP A 123 16.44 -7.53 -11.66
N GLN A 124 17.26 -8.43 -12.25
CA GLN A 124 18.38 -8.05 -13.11
C GLN A 124 17.94 -7.22 -14.32
N ASN A 125 16.77 -7.51 -14.89
CA ASN A 125 16.22 -6.69 -15.98
C ASN A 125 15.72 -5.34 -15.47
N ALA A 126 15.07 -5.30 -14.30
CA ALA A 126 14.55 -4.06 -13.71
C ALA A 126 15.66 -3.06 -13.36
N VAL A 127 16.79 -3.53 -12.82
CA VAL A 127 17.89 -2.64 -12.39
C VAL A 127 18.77 -2.14 -13.55
N LYS A 128 18.60 -2.63 -14.77
CA LYS A 128 19.39 -2.20 -15.94
C LYS A 128 19.26 -0.71 -16.19
N VAL A 129 20.41 -0.06 -16.41
CA VAL A 129 20.49 1.33 -16.88
C VAL A 129 20.93 1.29 -18.33
N PRO A 130 20.09 1.65 -19.31
CA PRO A 130 20.48 1.72 -20.69
C PRO A 130 21.63 2.72 -20.92
N ALA A 131 22.44 2.49 -21.94
CA ALA A 131 23.44 3.47 -22.35
C ALA A 131 22.77 4.76 -22.84
N ALA A 132 23.51 5.86 -22.77
CA ALA A 132 22.99 7.17 -23.19
C ALA A 132 22.41 7.11 -24.63
N GLY A 133 21.17 7.51 -24.79
CA GLY A 133 20.45 7.47 -26.07
C GLY A 133 19.73 6.14 -26.38
N GLN A 134 19.81 5.12 -25.53
CA GLN A 134 19.18 3.80 -25.77
C GLN A 134 17.85 3.58 -24.99
N GLY A 135 17.21 4.64 -24.55
CA GLY A 135 15.94 4.59 -23.82
C GLY A 135 16.05 4.97 -22.37
N SER A 136 14.92 4.86 -21.65
CA SER A 136 14.85 5.15 -20.21
C SER A 136 15.01 3.87 -19.38
N PRO A 137 15.62 3.96 -18.18
CA PRO A 137 15.72 2.82 -17.29
C PRO A 137 14.31 2.40 -16.81
N PRO A 138 14.06 1.10 -16.60
CA PRO A 138 12.77 0.61 -16.09
C PRO A 138 12.41 1.21 -14.72
N ILE A 139 13.39 1.35 -13.83
CA ILE A 139 13.23 1.95 -12.51
C ILE A 139 13.58 3.42 -12.58
N THR A 140 12.61 4.27 -12.21
CA THR A 140 12.80 5.72 -12.12
C THR A 140 13.50 6.13 -10.82
N PHE A 141 13.20 5.46 -9.71
CA PHE A 141 13.69 5.81 -8.37
C PHE A 141 14.95 5.04 -8.01
N ASP A 142 16.06 5.74 -7.87
CA ASP A 142 17.35 5.12 -7.57
C ASP A 142 17.39 4.38 -6.22
N TRP A 143 16.65 4.82 -5.23
CA TRP A 143 16.53 4.11 -3.96
C TRP A 143 15.93 2.70 -4.14
N TYR A 144 14.95 2.55 -5.03
CA TYR A 144 14.34 1.25 -5.30
C TYR A 144 15.27 0.36 -6.13
N ARG A 145 16.01 0.93 -7.08
CA ARG A 145 17.06 0.22 -7.81
C ARG A 145 18.13 -0.31 -6.85
N SER A 146 18.60 0.52 -5.92
CA SER A 146 19.58 0.14 -4.89
C SER A 146 19.03 -0.95 -3.98
N PHE A 147 17.75 -0.90 -3.62
CA PHE A 147 17.09 -1.95 -2.84
C PHE A 147 17.08 -3.29 -3.60
N LEU A 148 16.69 -3.30 -4.88
CA LEU A 148 16.73 -4.53 -5.68
C LEU A 148 18.15 -5.03 -5.90
N GLN A 149 19.12 -4.13 -6.10
CA GLN A 149 20.52 -4.51 -6.21
C GLN A 149 21.02 -5.16 -4.91
N LEU A 150 20.65 -4.63 -3.75
CA LEU A 150 20.96 -5.26 -2.46
C LEU A 150 20.39 -6.69 -2.35
N LEU A 151 19.16 -6.92 -2.82
CA LEU A 151 18.57 -8.27 -2.83
C LEU A 151 19.34 -9.22 -3.78
N ILE A 152 19.75 -8.73 -4.94
CA ILE A 152 20.54 -9.49 -5.92
C ILE A 152 21.90 -9.88 -5.31
N ASP A 153 22.61 -8.90 -4.74
CA ASP A 153 23.96 -9.09 -4.18
C ASP A 153 23.96 -10.08 -2.99
N ASN A 154 22.85 -10.11 -2.24
CA ASN A 154 22.66 -11.05 -1.12
C ASN A 154 22.00 -12.37 -1.54
N HIS A 155 21.85 -12.65 -2.83
CA HIS A 155 21.23 -13.88 -3.33
C HIS A 155 19.85 -14.18 -2.71
N ALA A 156 19.06 -13.12 -2.48
CA ALA A 156 17.77 -13.21 -1.78
C ALA A 156 16.65 -13.87 -2.61
N GLN A 157 16.83 -14.08 -3.90
CA GLN A 157 15.80 -14.57 -4.81
C GLN A 157 15.16 -15.90 -4.37
N GLY A 158 15.91 -16.77 -3.72
CA GLY A 158 15.41 -18.09 -3.32
C GLY A 158 14.28 -18.00 -2.28
N TRP A 159 14.52 -17.32 -1.16
CA TRP A 159 13.49 -17.15 -0.13
C TRP A 159 12.45 -16.10 -0.49
N PHE A 160 12.85 -15.05 -1.22
CA PHE A 160 11.94 -13.98 -1.63
C PHE A 160 10.92 -14.47 -2.67
N GLY A 161 11.31 -15.45 -3.52
CA GLY A 161 10.39 -16.11 -4.44
C GLY A 161 9.24 -16.81 -3.72
N TRP A 162 9.53 -17.51 -2.61
CA TRP A 162 8.51 -18.09 -1.74
C TRP A 162 7.62 -17.02 -1.09
N LEU A 163 8.23 -15.93 -0.59
CA LEU A 163 7.49 -14.83 0.02
C LEU A 163 6.49 -14.20 -0.95
N ILE A 164 6.90 -13.96 -2.19
CA ILE A 164 6.01 -13.41 -3.22
C ILE A 164 4.90 -14.41 -3.57
N ALA A 165 5.25 -15.66 -3.89
CA ALA A 165 4.30 -16.66 -4.37
C ALA A 165 3.21 -16.96 -3.31
N LEU A 166 3.62 -17.19 -2.06
CA LEU A 166 2.70 -17.42 -0.95
C LEU A 166 1.94 -16.15 -0.57
N GLY A 167 2.58 -14.99 -0.63
CA GLY A 167 1.95 -13.71 -0.35
C GLY A 167 0.84 -13.39 -1.35
N GLU A 168 1.08 -13.56 -2.66
CA GLU A 168 0.04 -13.38 -3.68
C GLU A 168 -1.10 -14.36 -3.49
N LEU A 169 -0.81 -15.64 -3.24
CA LEU A 169 -1.84 -16.63 -3.00
C LEU A 169 -2.66 -16.29 -1.73
N ALA A 170 -2.01 -15.88 -0.64
CA ALA A 170 -2.69 -15.50 0.59
C ALA A 170 -3.59 -14.27 0.40
N VAL A 171 -3.10 -13.24 -0.31
CA VAL A 171 -3.90 -12.06 -0.71
C VAL A 171 -5.09 -12.50 -1.56
N GLY A 172 -4.84 -13.33 -2.57
CA GLY A 172 -5.88 -13.84 -3.46
C GLY A 172 -6.97 -14.60 -2.71
N VAL A 173 -6.61 -15.58 -1.90
CA VAL A 173 -7.54 -16.36 -1.08
C VAL A 173 -8.27 -15.48 -0.06
N GLY A 174 -7.55 -14.57 0.62
CA GLY A 174 -8.14 -13.63 1.56
C GLY A 174 -9.21 -12.75 0.93
N LEU A 175 -8.95 -12.22 -0.25
CA LEU A 175 -9.91 -11.42 -1.02
C LEU A 175 -11.07 -12.27 -1.54
N LEU A 176 -10.84 -13.46 -2.10
CA LEU A 176 -11.90 -14.35 -2.60
C LEU A 176 -12.87 -14.77 -1.49
N LEU A 177 -12.34 -15.21 -0.36
CA LEU A 177 -13.16 -15.62 0.78
C LEU A 177 -13.73 -14.44 1.57
N GLY A 178 -13.17 -13.24 1.39
CA GLY A 178 -13.54 -12.07 2.18
C GLY A 178 -13.07 -12.18 3.63
N VAL A 179 -11.84 -12.62 3.83
CA VAL A 179 -11.17 -12.73 5.12
C VAL A 179 -10.17 -11.59 5.26
N LEU A 180 -10.34 -10.77 6.29
CA LEU A 180 -9.46 -9.61 6.57
C LEU A 180 -9.20 -8.77 5.31
N VAL A 181 -10.28 -8.45 4.59
CA VAL A 181 -10.21 -7.82 3.26
C VAL A 181 -9.32 -6.58 3.25
N GLY A 182 -9.39 -5.73 4.29
CA GLY A 182 -8.53 -4.55 4.39
C GLY A 182 -7.04 -4.89 4.47
N ILE A 183 -6.68 -5.93 5.21
CA ILE A 183 -5.29 -6.40 5.35
C ILE A 183 -4.82 -7.05 4.04
N ALA A 184 -5.63 -7.93 3.46
CA ALA A 184 -5.32 -8.56 2.18
C ALA A 184 -5.13 -7.50 1.08
N ALA A 185 -6.04 -6.53 0.98
CA ALA A 185 -5.93 -5.42 0.03
C ALA A 185 -4.68 -4.56 0.27
N PHE A 186 -4.30 -4.31 1.54
CA PHE A 186 -3.08 -3.58 1.86
C PHE A 186 -1.83 -4.28 1.32
N PHE A 187 -1.69 -5.58 1.57
CA PHE A 187 -0.55 -6.34 1.00
C PHE A 187 -0.61 -6.42 -0.52
N GLY A 188 -1.81 -6.48 -1.11
CA GLY A 188 -2.00 -6.37 -2.55
C GLY A 188 -1.50 -5.04 -3.11
N VAL A 189 -1.77 -3.92 -2.43
CA VAL A 189 -1.25 -2.60 -2.79
C VAL A 189 0.28 -2.57 -2.71
N VAL A 190 0.86 -3.12 -1.64
CA VAL A 190 2.33 -3.19 -1.47
C VAL A 190 2.99 -3.97 -2.61
N MET A 191 2.41 -5.10 -2.99
CA MET A 191 2.91 -5.92 -4.10
C MET A 191 2.79 -5.19 -5.45
N ASN A 192 1.60 -4.63 -5.75
CA ASN A 192 1.40 -3.87 -6.98
C ASN A 192 2.33 -2.65 -7.06
N MET A 193 2.52 -1.93 -5.94
CA MET A 193 3.45 -0.80 -5.88
C MET A 193 4.88 -1.27 -6.18
N SER A 194 5.30 -2.40 -5.64
CA SER A 194 6.63 -2.97 -5.89
C SER A 194 6.85 -3.30 -7.37
N TYR A 195 5.84 -3.85 -8.05
CA TYR A 195 5.89 -4.11 -9.49
C TYR A 195 5.93 -2.82 -10.32
N LEU A 196 5.13 -1.82 -9.94
CA LEU A 196 5.13 -0.50 -10.61
C LEU A 196 6.48 0.20 -10.46
N LEU A 197 7.07 0.17 -9.27
CA LEU A 197 8.41 0.73 -9.01
C LEU A 197 9.51 0.01 -9.80
N ALA A 198 9.32 -1.30 -10.08
CA ALA A 198 10.22 -2.07 -10.95
C ALA A 198 10.00 -1.81 -12.45
N GLY A 199 9.08 -0.92 -12.81
CA GLY A 199 8.77 -0.59 -14.21
C GLY A 199 7.76 -1.51 -14.89
N THR A 200 7.09 -2.40 -14.13
CA THR A 200 6.09 -3.32 -14.69
C THR A 200 4.70 -2.71 -14.59
N THR A 201 4.17 -2.21 -15.69
CA THR A 201 2.83 -1.63 -15.75
C THR A 201 1.73 -2.68 -15.84
N SER A 202 1.57 -3.38 -16.98
CA SER A 202 0.52 -4.39 -17.19
C SER A 202 -0.83 -3.98 -16.57
N VAL A 203 -1.46 -4.87 -15.79
CA VAL A 203 -2.72 -4.61 -15.04
C VAL A 203 -2.50 -3.98 -13.66
N ASN A 204 -1.24 -3.85 -13.22
CA ASN A 204 -0.91 -3.39 -11.86
C ASN A 204 -1.50 -2.02 -11.47
N PRO A 205 -1.55 -0.98 -12.36
CA PRO A 205 -2.13 0.31 -11.99
C PRO A 205 -3.62 0.20 -11.66
N VAL A 206 -4.37 -0.62 -12.42
CA VAL A 206 -5.81 -0.83 -12.17
C VAL A 206 -6.02 -1.59 -10.88
N MET A 207 -5.27 -2.68 -10.68
CA MET A 207 -5.33 -3.47 -9.45
C MET A 207 -4.96 -2.62 -8.22
N PHE A 208 -3.93 -1.79 -8.32
CA PHE A 208 -3.51 -0.86 -7.28
C PHE A 208 -4.64 0.11 -6.88
N ALA A 209 -5.26 0.77 -7.87
CA ALA A 209 -6.35 1.71 -7.62
C ALA A 209 -7.58 1.03 -6.97
N LEU A 210 -7.97 -0.13 -7.47
CA LEU A 210 -9.09 -0.90 -6.93
C LEU A 210 -8.82 -1.41 -5.51
N ALA A 211 -7.58 -1.85 -5.23
CA ALA A 211 -7.18 -2.31 -3.90
C ALA A 211 -7.18 -1.17 -2.88
N ILE A 212 -6.81 0.07 -3.25
CA ILE A 212 -6.98 1.25 -2.39
C ILE A 212 -8.45 1.43 -2.02
N GLY A 213 -9.37 1.28 -2.98
CA GLY A 213 -10.80 1.31 -2.71
C GLY A 213 -11.23 0.27 -1.65
N LEU A 214 -10.74 -0.96 -1.73
CA LEU A 214 -11.00 -2.01 -0.73
C LEU A 214 -10.41 -1.68 0.63
N ILE A 215 -9.22 -1.04 0.69
CA ILE A 215 -8.64 -0.57 1.96
C ILE A 215 -9.56 0.47 2.60
N LEU A 216 -10.04 1.46 1.84
CA LEU A 216 -10.96 2.48 2.34
C LEU A 216 -12.29 1.87 2.78
N GLY A 217 -12.77 0.87 2.04
CA GLY A 217 -14.01 0.13 2.30
C GLY A 217 -13.86 -1.06 3.26
N TRP A 218 -12.72 -1.24 3.93
CA TRP A 218 -12.38 -2.45 4.68
C TRP A 218 -13.46 -2.94 5.66
N LYS A 219 -14.22 -2.01 6.27
CA LYS A 219 -15.30 -2.33 7.22
C LYS A 219 -16.47 -3.06 6.56
N VAL A 220 -16.71 -2.85 5.27
CA VAL A 220 -17.90 -3.33 4.58
C VAL A 220 -17.58 -4.20 3.36
N ALA A 221 -16.38 -4.10 2.81
CA ALA A 221 -15.98 -4.83 1.60
C ALA A 221 -16.01 -6.36 1.78
N GLY A 222 -15.72 -6.84 3.01
CA GLY A 222 -15.79 -8.26 3.37
C GLY A 222 -17.14 -8.73 3.89
N TYR A 223 -18.19 -7.87 3.91
CA TYR A 223 -19.48 -8.20 4.50
C TYR A 223 -20.16 -9.43 3.86
N TYR A 224 -20.07 -9.59 2.53
CA TYR A 224 -20.49 -10.79 1.83
C TYR A 224 -19.37 -11.82 1.75
N GLY A 225 -18.75 -12.11 2.89
CA GLY A 225 -17.66 -13.05 3.08
C GLY A 225 -17.48 -13.39 4.56
N VAL A 226 -16.31 -13.91 4.91
CA VAL A 226 -15.96 -14.35 6.28
C VAL A 226 -15.89 -13.15 7.24
N ASP A 227 -15.53 -11.96 6.79
CA ASP A 227 -15.42 -10.75 7.61
C ASP A 227 -16.74 -10.38 8.31
N ARG A 228 -17.88 -10.79 7.75
CA ARG A 228 -19.17 -10.65 8.43
C ARG A 228 -19.18 -11.25 9.83
N TYR A 229 -18.47 -12.35 10.02
CA TYR A 229 -18.41 -13.08 11.29
C TYR A 229 -17.13 -12.78 12.05
N LEU A 230 -16.05 -12.49 11.33
CA LEU A 230 -14.72 -12.29 11.90
C LEU A 230 -14.54 -10.87 12.48
N LEU A 231 -14.88 -9.82 11.74
CA LEU A 231 -14.66 -8.44 12.17
C LEU A 231 -15.39 -8.06 13.46
N PRO A 232 -16.65 -8.51 13.72
CA PRO A 232 -17.30 -8.25 15.01
C PRO A 232 -16.55 -8.89 16.19
N ARG A 233 -15.95 -10.07 15.99
CA ARG A 233 -15.15 -10.75 17.02
C ARG A 233 -13.82 -10.06 17.29
N LEU A 234 -13.31 -9.33 16.30
CA LEU A 234 -12.11 -8.48 16.41
C LEU A 234 -12.41 -7.07 16.92
N GLY A 235 -13.65 -6.80 17.36
CA GLY A 235 -14.04 -5.53 17.96
C GLY A 235 -14.49 -4.46 16.96
N VAL A 236 -14.74 -4.81 15.70
CA VAL A 236 -15.33 -3.88 14.72
C VAL A 236 -16.84 -3.87 14.92
N PRO A 237 -17.44 -2.77 15.46
CA PRO A 237 -18.86 -2.77 15.76
C PRO A 237 -19.69 -2.57 14.49
N TRP A 238 -20.35 -3.60 14.04
CA TRP A 238 -21.46 -3.47 13.10
C TRP A 238 -22.74 -3.22 13.91
N ARG A 239 -22.98 -1.93 14.25
CA ARG A 239 -24.22 -1.56 14.92
C ARG A 239 -25.35 -1.52 13.90
N ALA A 240 -26.34 -2.40 14.06
CA ALA A 240 -27.60 -2.25 13.36
C ALA A 240 -28.22 -0.90 13.82
N LYS A 241 -28.33 0.09 12.93
CA LYS A 241 -29.24 1.22 13.18
C LYS A 241 -30.65 0.64 13.13
N VAL A 242 -31.25 0.44 14.30
CA VAL A 242 -32.68 0.20 14.39
C VAL A 242 -33.34 1.49 13.94
N VAL A 243 -33.86 1.52 12.72
CA VAL A 243 -34.75 2.60 12.26
C VAL A 243 -36.05 2.37 13.02
N ILE A 244 -36.25 3.08 14.11
CA ILE A 244 -37.54 3.15 14.76
C ILE A 244 -38.44 3.94 13.80
N PRO A 245 -39.49 3.34 13.22
CA PRO A 245 -40.43 4.11 12.39
C PRO A 245 -40.99 5.23 13.23
N ALA A 246 -41.01 6.46 12.70
CA ALA A 246 -41.68 7.58 13.32
C ALA A 246 -43.11 7.15 13.61
N ARG A 247 -43.53 7.23 14.89
CA ARG A 247 -44.92 7.04 15.25
C ARG A 247 -45.72 8.16 14.58
N SER A 248 -46.58 7.77 13.61
CA SER A 248 -47.61 8.62 13.01
C SER A 248 -48.64 9.06 14.04
#